data_b26ccc9654e83211b32e60b435ba84d5
#
_entry.id   b26ccc9654e83211b32e60b435ba84d5
#
_cell.length_a   1.000
_cell.length_b   1.000
_cell.length_c   1.000
_cell.angle_alpha   90.00
_cell.angle_beta   90.00
_cell.angle_gamma   90.00
#
_symmetry.space_group_name_H-M   'P 1'
#
loop_
_entity.id
_entity.type
_entity.pdbx_description
1 polymer ?
#
loop_
_entity_poly.entity_id
_entity_poly.type
_entity_poly.pdbx_seq_one_letter_code
_entity_poly.pdbx_strand_id
1 'polypeptide(L)'
;SDDKDTRNNKGLMANTAQADNRTSKFQMKDLPTEVARVVDTMKVGQISAPFTMVNSKGKTTCALIKLVSRVEGHRATITEDFQVMKDVVLAKEREKTLHDWVVDKIKKTYVRMNDRYKNCNFEYQGWVK
;
A
#
# COMPACT_ATOMS: atom_id res chain seq x y z
N SER A 1 7.57 24.41 -3.51
CA SER A 1 6.16 24.63 -3.16
C SER A 1 6.06 25.25 -1.78
N ASP A 2 5.30 26.34 -1.66
CA ASP A 2 5.03 27.01 -0.36
C ASP A 2 3.79 26.45 0.34
N ASP A 3 3.20 25.39 -0.21
CA ASP A 3 2.09 24.71 0.38
C ASP A 3 2.47 24.07 1.72
N LYS A 4 1.70 24.35 2.77
CA LYS A 4 1.99 23.93 4.15
C LYS A 4 1.97 22.42 4.33
N ASP A 5 1.12 21.72 3.59
CA ASP A 5 0.91 20.29 3.74
C ASP A 5 2.00 19.46 3.03
N THR A 6 2.55 19.98 1.90
CA THR A 6 3.53 19.27 1.10
C THR A 6 4.96 19.84 1.20
N ARG A 7 5.13 20.96 1.89
CA ARG A 7 6.41 21.68 2.04
C ARG A 7 7.52 20.80 2.60
N ASN A 8 7.22 20.03 3.64
CA ASN A 8 8.20 19.17 4.31
C ASN A 8 8.66 18.00 3.42
N ASN A 9 7.90 17.65 2.41
CA ASN A 9 8.22 16.60 1.44
C ASN A 9 8.59 17.17 0.05
N LYS A 10 9.05 18.41 0.00
CA LYS A 10 9.45 19.10 -1.24
C LYS A 10 8.35 19.14 -2.32
N GLY A 11 7.08 19.13 -1.90
CA GLY A 11 5.94 19.06 -2.78
C GLY A 11 5.62 17.66 -3.33
N LEU A 12 6.34 16.63 -2.91
CA LEU A 12 6.06 15.27 -3.34
C LEU A 12 4.86 14.69 -2.59
N MET A 13 3.93 14.13 -3.32
CA MET A 13 2.80 13.39 -2.76
C MET A 13 3.29 12.05 -2.21
N ALA A 14 2.94 11.71 -0.98
CA ALA A 14 3.28 10.43 -0.37
C ALA A 14 2.21 9.37 -0.69
N ASN A 15 2.65 8.19 -1.13
CA ASN A 15 1.76 7.05 -1.33
C ASN A 15 1.51 6.37 0.01
N THR A 16 0.29 6.53 0.54
CA THR A 16 -0.15 5.94 1.80
C THR A 16 -0.70 4.53 1.65
N ALA A 17 -0.95 4.06 0.42
CA ALA A 17 -1.40 2.70 0.14
C ALA A 17 -0.28 1.66 0.35
N GLN A 18 0.98 2.10 0.33
CA GLN A 18 2.15 1.26 0.63
C GLN A 18 2.73 1.68 1.97
N ALA A 19 2.24 1.09 3.04
CA ALA A 19 2.57 1.48 4.42
C ALA A 19 4.08 1.39 4.76
N ASP A 20 4.82 0.47 4.14
CA ASP A 20 6.22 0.20 4.47
C ASP A 20 7.22 1.05 3.67
N ASN A 21 6.82 1.61 2.55
CA ASN A 21 7.67 2.46 1.72
C ASN A 21 6.96 3.78 1.45
N ARG A 22 7.36 4.85 2.14
CA ARG A 22 6.90 6.23 1.85
C ARG A 22 7.45 6.69 0.49
N THR A 23 7.01 6.02 -0.56
CA THR A 23 7.36 6.36 -1.93
C THR A 23 6.43 7.44 -2.47
N SER A 24 6.93 8.24 -3.39
CA SER A 24 6.11 9.18 -4.18
C SER A 24 5.72 8.59 -5.54
N LYS A 25 5.88 7.27 -5.72
CA LYS A 25 5.44 6.54 -6.90
C LYS A 25 4.04 5.98 -6.65
N PHE A 26 3.16 6.12 -7.63
CA PHE A 26 1.78 5.66 -7.56
C PHE A 26 1.46 4.80 -8.78
N GLN A 27 0.70 3.75 -8.58
CA GLN A 27 -0.04 3.13 -9.67
C GLN A 27 -1.31 3.96 -9.93
N MET A 28 -1.81 3.98 -11.17
CA MET A 28 -3.00 4.77 -11.53
C MET A 28 -4.21 4.43 -10.67
N LYS A 29 -4.35 3.17 -10.25
CA LYS A 29 -5.43 2.69 -9.37
C LYS A 29 -5.36 3.24 -7.94
N ASP A 30 -4.16 3.65 -7.48
CA ASP A 30 -3.92 4.13 -6.10
C ASP A 30 -4.11 5.65 -6.01
N LEU A 31 -4.35 6.32 -7.14
CA LEU A 31 -4.60 7.75 -7.19
C LEU A 31 -6.09 8.05 -6.97
N PRO A 32 -6.43 9.17 -6.27
CA PRO A 32 -7.79 9.69 -6.30
C PRO A 32 -8.29 9.87 -7.74
N THR A 33 -9.56 9.61 -7.99
CA THR A 33 -10.16 9.61 -9.35
C THR A 33 -9.92 10.92 -10.09
N GLU A 34 -10.05 12.06 -9.39
CA GLU A 34 -9.83 13.39 -9.96
C GLU A 34 -8.38 13.59 -10.39
N VAL A 35 -7.44 13.14 -9.55
CA VAL A 35 -6.00 13.17 -9.83
C VAL A 35 -5.65 12.27 -11.00
N ALA A 36 -6.16 11.04 -11.01
CA ALA A 36 -5.90 10.07 -12.06
C ALA A 36 -6.34 10.59 -13.44
N ARG A 37 -7.52 11.20 -13.54
CA ARG A 37 -8.01 11.79 -14.79
C ARG A 37 -7.11 12.90 -15.32
N VAL A 38 -6.60 13.76 -14.43
CA VAL A 38 -5.72 14.85 -14.82
C VAL A 38 -4.35 14.29 -15.26
N VAL A 39 -3.77 13.37 -14.47
CA VAL A 39 -2.47 12.77 -14.75
C VAL A 39 -2.47 11.98 -16.05
N ASP A 40 -3.59 11.31 -16.39
CA ASP A 40 -3.70 10.49 -17.61
C ASP A 40 -3.44 11.31 -18.88
N THR A 41 -3.90 12.55 -18.92
CA THR A 41 -3.75 13.46 -20.07
C THR A 41 -2.44 14.26 -20.06
N MET A 42 -1.66 14.23 -18.96
CA MET A 42 -0.45 15.03 -18.80
C MET A 42 0.79 14.38 -19.42
N LYS A 43 1.69 15.20 -19.93
CA LYS A 43 3.05 14.81 -20.31
C LYS A 43 4.02 14.95 -19.12
N VAL A 44 5.08 14.15 -19.12
CA VAL A 44 6.14 14.26 -18.11
C VAL A 44 6.73 15.68 -18.12
N GLY A 45 6.88 16.25 -16.93
CA GLY A 45 7.34 17.63 -16.72
C GLY A 45 6.24 18.68 -16.75
N GLN A 46 5.04 18.36 -17.22
CA GLN A 46 3.91 19.28 -17.31
C GLN A 46 3.31 19.57 -15.93
N ILE A 47 2.78 20.79 -15.78
CA ILE A 47 1.97 21.22 -14.63
C ILE A 47 0.52 21.29 -15.09
N SER A 48 -0.41 20.75 -14.29
CA SER A 48 -1.84 20.78 -14.58
C SER A 48 -2.43 22.20 -14.46
N ALA A 49 -3.59 22.41 -15.10
CA ALA A 49 -4.46 23.50 -14.68
C ALA A 49 -4.97 23.23 -13.23
N PRO A 50 -5.37 24.29 -12.49
CA PRO A 50 -6.03 24.12 -11.20
C PRO A 50 -7.31 23.29 -11.34
N PHE A 51 -7.49 22.31 -10.46
CA PHE A 51 -8.71 21.51 -10.40
C PHE A 51 -9.14 21.31 -8.94
N THR A 52 -10.40 20.97 -8.74
CA THR A 52 -10.96 20.71 -7.42
C THR A 52 -10.91 19.22 -7.11
N MET A 53 -10.52 18.89 -5.88
CA MET A 53 -10.56 17.54 -5.35
C MET A 53 -11.03 17.54 -3.89
N VAL A 54 -11.46 16.38 -3.41
CA VAL A 54 -11.79 16.20 -1.99
C VAL A 54 -10.54 15.65 -1.28
N ASN A 55 -10.11 16.33 -0.23
CA ASN A 55 -8.99 15.87 0.57
C ASN A 55 -9.39 14.74 1.53
N SER A 56 -8.40 14.12 2.21
CA SER A 56 -8.61 13.05 3.20
C SER A 56 -9.52 13.44 4.37
N LYS A 57 -9.76 14.74 4.58
CA LYS A 57 -10.67 15.28 5.62
C LYS A 57 -12.07 15.59 5.09
N GLY A 58 -12.40 15.17 3.87
CA GLY A 58 -13.70 15.41 3.23
C GLY A 58 -13.96 16.85 2.79
N LYS A 59 -12.93 17.72 2.76
CA LYS A 59 -13.06 19.11 2.32
C LYS A 59 -12.66 19.25 0.86
N THR A 60 -13.42 20.05 0.12
CA THR A 60 -13.07 20.44 -1.25
C THR A 60 -11.88 21.39 -1.21
N THR A 61 -10.83 21.03 -1.94
CA THR A 61 -9.60 21.81 -2.07
C THR A 61 -9.25 22.00 -3.53
N CYS A 62 -8.53 23.08 -3.84
CA CYS A 62 -7.96 23.30 -5.16
C CYS A 62 -6.56 22.66 -5.19
N ALA A 63 -6.28 21.90 -6.24
CA ALA A 63 -5.02 21.21 -6.41
C ALA A 63 -4.34 21.60 -7.73
N LEU A 64 -3.00 21.60 -7.69
CA LEU A 64 -2.09 21.71 -8.83
C LEU A 64 -1.13 20.53 -8.77
N ILE A 65 -0.92 19.86 -9.90
CA ILE A 65 -0.06 18.69 -9.96
C ILE A 65 1.03 18.89 -11.02
N LYS A 66 2.24 18.48 -10.71
CA LYS A 66 3.34 18.32 -11.67
C LYS A 66 3.66 16.86 -11.83
N LEU A 67 3.58 16.33 -13.05
CA LEU A 67 4.01 14.98 -13.36
C LEU A 67 5.54 14.95 -13.51
N VAL A 68 6.24 14.34 -12.57
CA VAL A 68 7.71 14.30 -12.57
C VAL A 68 8.24 13.18 -13.46
N SER A 69 7.62 12.00 -13.42
CA SER A 69 8.01 10.85 -14.23
C SER A 69 6.80 9.97 -14.49
N ARG A 70 6.84 9.20 -15.55
CA ARG A 70 5.89 8.16 -15.90
C ARG A 70 6.65 6.91 -16.31
N VAL A 71 6.26 5.77 -15.77
CA VAL A 71 6.76 4.47 -16.17
C VAL A 71 5.60 3.75 -16.84
N GLU A 72 5.77 3.36 -18.09
CA GLU A 72 4.77 2.57 -18.81
C GLU A 72 4.68 1.17 -18.20
N GLY A 73 3.49 0.58 -18.29
CA GLY A 73 3.29 -0.79 -17.82
C GLY A 73 4.20 -1.77 -18.57
N HIS A 74 4.99 -2.53 -17.84
CA HIS A 74 5.90 -3.53 -18.37
C HIS A 74 5.76 -4.84 -17.58
N ARG A 75 6.22 -5.94 -18.17
CA ARG A 75 6.39 -7.18 -17.40
C ARG A 75 7.52 -7.01 -16.42
N ALA A 76 7.28 -7.41 -15.16
CA ALA A 76 8.30 -7.36 -14.13
C ALA A 76 9.55 -8.14 -14.56
N THR A 77 10.70 -7.49 -14.46
CA THR A 77 12.01 -8.09 -14.75
C THR A 77 12.87 -8.07 -13.50
N ILE A 78 13.77 -9.05 -13.38
CA ILE A 78 14.69 -9.12 -12.24
C ILE A 78 15.58 -7.87 -12.17
N THR A 79 15.92 -7.29 -13.32
CA THR A 79 16.83 -6.15 -13.38
C THR A 79 16.19 -4.84 -12.89
N GLU A 80 14.91 -4.62 -13.25
CA GLU A 80 14.23 -3.34 -12.97
C GLU A 80 13.39 -3.40 -11.70
N ASP A 81 12.81 -4.58 -11.41
CA ASP A 81 11.84 -4.75 -10.33
C ASP A 81 12.37 -5.63 -9.18
N PHE A 82 13.68 -5.86 -9.11
CA PHE A 82 14.31 -6.77 -8.14
C PHE A 82 13.83 -6.49 -6.70
N GLN A 83 13.79 -5.22 -6.30
CA GLN A 83 13.40 -4.88 -4.94
C GLN A 83 11.93 -5.24 -4.65
N VAL A 84 11.03 -4.95 -5.59
CA VAL A 84 9.60 -5.27 -5.45
C VAL A 84 9.39 -6.79 -5.40
N MET A 85 10.06 -7.53 -6.28
CA MET A 85 10.00 -8.99 -6.30
C MET A 85 10.55 -9.61 -5.03
N LYS A 86 11.70 -9.09 -4.54
CA LYS A 86 12.30 -9.50 -3.27
C LYS A 86 11.35 -9.28 -2.10
N ASP A 87 10.70 -8.12 -2.02
CA ASP A 87 9.79 -7.79 -0.93
C ASP A 87 8.56 -8.70 -0.95
N VAL A 88 8.02 -9.04 -2.13
CA VAL A 88 6.91 -9.98 -2.27
C VAL A 88 7.29 -11.40 -1.83
N VAL A 89 8.47 -11.88 -2.24
CA VAL A 89 8.96 -13.21 -1.84
C VAL A 89 9.22 -13.24 -0.34
N LEU A 90 9.87 -12.21 0.21
CA LEU A 90 10.17 -12.11 1.63
C LEU A 90 8.88 -12.08 2.48
N ALA A 91 7.84 -11.36 2.03
CA ALA A 91 6.55 -11.33 2.71
C ALA A 91 5.92 -12.72 2.77
N LYS A 92 5.92 -13.46 1.65
CA LYS A 92 5.41 -14.84 1.59
C LYS A 92 6.19 -15.81 2.50
N GLU A 93 7.52 -15.72 2.50
CA GLU A 93 8.34 -16.59 3.35
C GLU A 93 8.15 -16.27 4.84
N ARG A 94 7.96 -15.00 5.20
CA ARG A 94 7.63 -14.59 6.57
C ARG A 94 6.27 -15.14 7.00
N GLU A 95 5.25 -15.01 6.15
CA GLU A 95 3.91 -15.52 6.41
C GLU A 95 3.93 -17.05 6.61
N LYS A 96 4.62 -17.79 5.71
CA LYS A 96 4.80 -19.22 5.82
C LYS A 96 5.51 -19.61 7.12
N THR A 97 6.61 -18.95 7.45
CA THR A 97 7.39 -19.21 8.67
C THR A 97 6.55 -18.97 9.91
N LEU A 98 5.77 -17.88 9.93
CA LEU A 98 4.86 -17.57 11.03
C LEU A 98 3.76 -18.63 11.15
N HIS A 99 3.16 -19.03 10.02
CA HIS A 99 2.14 -20.08 9.98
C HIS A 99 2.69 -21.39 10.56
N ASP A 100 3.84 -21.86 10.10
CA ASP A 100 4.46 -23.10 10.54
C ASP A 100 4.81 -23.04 12.04
N TRP A 101 5.30 -21.89 12.50
CA TRP A 101 5.59 -21.65 13.92
C TRP A 101 4.31 -21.71 14.77
N VAL A 102 3.22 -21.07 14.34
CA VAL A 102 1.93 -21.09 15.06
C VAL A 102 1.40 -22.52 15.13
N VAL A 103 1.42 -23.25 14.02
CA VAL A 103 0.97 -24.66 13.97
C VAL A 103 1.78 -25.56 14.94
N ASP A 104 3.12 -25.36 14.98
CA ASP A 104 3.98 -26.11 15.91
C ASP A 104 3.66 -25.75 17.39
N LYS A 105 3.43 -24.46 17.66
CA LYS A 105 3.07 -23.99 19.02
C LYS A 105 1.70 -24.51 19.46
N ILE A 106 0.71 -24.54 18.59
CA ILE A 106 -0.62 -25.12 18.90
C ILE A 106 -0.48 -26.58 19.35
N LYS A 107 0.37 -27.37 18.69
CA LYS A 107 0.60 -28.76 19.03
C LYS A 107 1.25 -28.94 20.40
N LYS A 108 2.18 -28.04 20.76
CA LYS A 108 3.01 -28.13 21.97
C LYS A 108 2.45 -27.37 23.17
N THR A 109 1.48 -26.50 22.96
CA THR A 109 0.91 -25.65 24.00
C THR A 109 -0.43 -26.18 24.46
N TYR A 110 -0.62 -26.26 25.78
CA TYR A 110 -1.93 -26.55 26.35
C TYR A 110 -2.74 -25.25 26.41
N VAL A 111 -3.89 -25.23 25.75
CA VAL A 111 -4.83 -24.12 25.76
C VAL A 111 -6.18 -24.60 26.31
N ARG A 112 -6.62 -23.98 27.41
CA ARG A 112 -7.96 -24.18 27.95
C ARG A 112 -8.90 -23.15 27.36
N MET A 113 -9.88 -23.62 26.59
CA MET A 113 -10.87 -22.77 25.96
C MET A 113 -12.21 -22.89 26.66
N ASN A 114 -12.90 -21.77 26.82
CA ASN A 114 -14.27 -21.76 27.32
C ASN A 114 -15.19 -22.43 26.29
N ASP A 115 -16.16 -23.24 26.76
CA ASP A 115 -17.06 -24.04 25.92
C ASP A 115 -17.85 -23.19 24.91
N ARG A 116 -18.15 -21.94 25.26
CA ARG A 116 -18.81 -20.97 24.35
C ARG A 116 -18.07 -20.71 23.05
N TYR A 117 -16.74 -20.85 23.05
CA TYR A 117 -15.87 -20.50 21.94
C TYR A 117 -15.27 -21.72 21.22
N LYS A 118 -15.55 -22.94 21.68
CA LYS A 118 -15.00 -24.15 21.06
C LYS A 118 -15.47 -24.38 19.62
N ASN A 119 -16.66 -23.89 19.28
CA ASN A 119 -17.26 -24.02 17.95
C ASN A 119 -16.98 -22.80 17.04
N CYS A 120 -16.10 -21.88 17.44
CA CYS A 120 -15.73 -20.75 16.60
C CYS A 120 -14.85 -21.22 15.44
N ASN A 121 -14.96 -20.52 14.31
CA ASN A 121 -14.09 -20.76 13.17
C ASN A 121 -12.78 -20.01 13.39
N PHE A 122 -11.71 -20.73 13.75
CA PHE A 122 -10.39 -20.17 13.98
C PHE A 122 -9.57 -20.18 12.70
N GLU A 123 -8.76 -19.17 12.49
CA GLU A 123 -7.82 -19.09 11.38
C GLU A 123 -6.86 -20.29 11.35
N TYR A 124 -6.40 -20.70 12.54
CA TYR A 124 -5.58 -21.90 12.71
C TYR A 124 -6.38 -22.98 13.44
N GLN A 125 -6.43 -24.16 12.85
CA GLN A 125 -7.13 -25.29 13.44
C GLN A 125 -6.27 -25.97 14.53
N GLY A 126 -6.93 -26.66 15.48
CA GLY A 126 -6.24 -27.46 16.50
C GLY A 126 -6.08 -26.80 17.87
N TRP A 127 -6.72 -25.64 18.10
CA TRP A 127 -6.78 -25.01 19.43
C TRP A 127 -7.65 -25.79 20.42
N VAL A 128 -8.68 -26.49 19.93
CA VAL A 128 -9.57 -27.33 20.73
C VAL A 128 -9.02 -28.74 20.69
N LYS A 129 -8.59 -29.25 21.84
CA LYS A 129 -8.14 -30.62 22.05
C LYS A 129 -9.19 -31.42 22.80
#